data_fe61f09ff73d6b12df8f22b53e0539d5
#
_entry.id   fe61f09ff73d6b12df8f22b53e0539d5
#
_cell.length_a   1.000
_cell.length_b   1.000
_cell.length_c   1.000
_cell.angle_alpha   90.00
_cell.angle_beta   90.00
_cell.angle_gamma   90.00
#
_symmetry.space_group_name_H-M   'P 1'
#
loop_
_entity.id
_entity.type
_entity.pdbx_description
1 polymer ?
#
loop_
_entity_poly.entity_id
_entity_poly.type
_entity_poly.pdbx_seq_one_letter_code
_entity_poly.pdbx_strand_id
1 'polypeptide(L)'
;MSITPINQKIEDQIDLSDIKRKNVPRVWRIPGTVIKKHREEVLKMNDKPPSIQEWRDLYGAAIEFKKKECWNWMWDTDIFGVQNPVTGEIGYCCVMGGAGEHFALAVYLGSEGLIGYLTLQSKENYPSLEDMLTLQNLLLASFEDRKYLQKEDFQIIKKIGLKFSGPNSWPLFRSYRPGCHPWHLTSDEARYLTLCLRQAIDVSLRFKDDSDLLTSPYTENHYLVRVPKKDKTGLSWRDEWIEPLPLKKAEIIVEPIDADRLEEIKSRIPNGQGVWEVDFFYYSQAVKEKEGRPFYPYITLWVDHHSGFILKHHLAKPVECISEFPGQFLKLAENYKTLPQEILVKKEETFKLLEPITSELGIKLRRVKRLKMLEDAQASMSKFTAGENRDEI
;
A
#
# COMPACT_ATOMS: atom_id res chain seq x y z
N MET A 1 -8.81 -13.52 -15.95
CA MET A 1 -7.35 -13.35 -16.21
C MET A 1 -6.65 -13.39 -14.86
N SER A 2 -5.83 -14.41 -14.69
CA SER A 2 -5.23 -14.87 -13.44
C SER A 2 -4.47 -13.74 -12.72
N ILE A 3 -5.00 -13.32 -11.59
CA ILE A 3 -4.31 -12.55 -10.57
C ILE A 3 -3.50 -13.57 -9.83
N THR A 4 -2.26 -13.73 -10.17
CA THR A 4 -1.35 -14.56 -9.39
C THR A 4 -0.01 -14.56 -10.12
N PRO A 5 1.08 -14.43 -9.52
CA PRO A 5 1.62 -15.27 -8.47
C PRO A 5 2.51 -14.56 -7.44
N ILE A 6 2.67 -13.24 -7.56
CA ILE A 6 3.50 -12.51 -6.60
C ILE A 6 2.82 -12.46 -5.22
N ASN A 7 1.52 -12.23 -5.16
CA ASN A 7 0.79 -12.26 -3.89
C ASN A 7 0.78 -13.68 -3.29
N GLN A 8 0.62 -14.72 -4.11
CA GLN A 8 0.61 -16.11 -3.63
C GLN A 8 2.01 -16.58 -3.20
N LYS A 9 3.08 -16.12 -3.86
CA LYS A 9 4.46 -16.39 -3.42
C LYS A 9 4.83 -15.64 -2.14
N ILE A 10 4.32 -14.43 -1.94
CA ILE A 10 4.52 -13.67 -0.69
C ILE A 10 3.73 -14.34 0.45
N GLU A 11 2.54 -14.88 0.18
CA GLU A 11 1.74 -15.62 1.15
C GLU A 11 2.35 -16.99 1.52
N ASP A 12 3.04 -17.66 0.57
CA ASP A 12 3.56 -19.02 0.77
C ASP A 12 4.99 -19.09 1.34
N GLN A 13 5.72 -17.99 1.47
CA GLN A 13 7.18 -18.07 1.61
C GLN A 13 7.85 -17.19 2.68
N ILE A 14 7.13 -16.48 3.54
CA ILE A 14 7.76 -15.75 4.65
C ILE A 14 7.69 -16.61 5.92
N ASP A 15 8.68 -17.46 6.10
CA ASP A 15 8.94 -18.10 7.41
C ASP A 15 9.67 -17.10 8.31
N LEU A 16 8.89 -16.41 9.15
CA LEU A 16 9.38 -15.40 10.10
C LEU A 16 9.99 -15.99 11.38
N SER A 17 10.15 -17.32 11.47
CA SER A 17 10.59 -17.99 12.72
C SER A 17 12.07 -17.74 13.06
N ASP A 18 12.90 -17.32 12.10
CA ASP A 18 14.35 -17.15 12.28
C ASP A 18 14.83 -15.70 12.42
N ILE A 19 13.94 -14.70 12.36
CA ILE A 19 14.32 -13.29 12.57
C ILE A 19 14.52 -13.04 14.05
N LYS A 20 15.78 -13.05 14.48
CA LYS A 20 16.16 -12.58 15.82
C LYS A 20 15.71 -11.12 15.97
N ARG A 21 14.69 -10.91 16.80
CA ARG A 21 14.11 -9.62 17.18
C ARG A 21 15.22 -8.69 17.70
N LYS A 22 15.72 -7.78 16.89
CA LYS A 22 16.39 -6.58 17.35
C LYS A 22 15.31 -5.50 17.49
N ASN A 23 15.09 -5.07 18.72
CA ASN A 23 14.27 -3.99 19.24
C ASN A 23 13.59 -3.06 18.21
N VAL A 24 12.33 -3.33 17.88
CA VAL A 24 11.45 -2.35 17.22
C VAL A 24 10.91 -1.40 18.31
N PRO A 25 11.04 -0.08 18.18
CA PRO A 25 10.56 0.86 19.18
C PRO A 25 9.05 0.72 19.41
N ARG A 26 8.61 0.66 20.66
CA ARG A 26 7.22 0.46 21.10
C ARG A 26 6.23 1.59 20.75
N VAL A 27 6.63 2.60 19.97
CA VAL A 27 5.90 3.89 19.87
C VAL A 27 5.06 4.05 18.60
N TRP A 28 5.18 3.19 17.60
CA TRP A 28 4.52 3.40 16.31
C TRP A 28 3.22 2.59 16.16
N ARG A 29 2.11 3.12 16.72
CA ARG A 29 0.77 2.72 16.27
C ARG A 29 0.41 3.62 15.09
N ILE A 30 0.33 3.05 13.89
CA ILE A 30 -0.18 3.76 12.71
C ILE A 30 -1.67 4.03 12.95
N PRO A 31 -2.10 5.30 13.01
CA PRO A 31 -3.51 5.61 12.87
C PRO A 31 -3.92 5.24 11.44
N GLY A 32 -4.99 4.48 11.26
CA GLY A 32 -5.50 4.03 9.95
C GLY A 32 -5.99 5.15 9.01
N THR A 33 -5.35 6.34 9.02
CA THR A 33 -5.93 7.55 8.45
C THR A 33 -4.96 8.38 7.63
N VAL A 34 -4.15 7.76 6.77
CA VAL A 34 -3.28 8.50 5.82
C VAL A 34 -3.96 8.61 4.45
N ILE A 35 -5.22 9.00 4.36
CA ILE A 35 -5.93 8.75 3.10
C ILE A 35 -6.19 9.98 2.21
N LYS A 36 -6.32 11.20 2.70
CA LYS A 36 -6.96 12.21 1.84
C LYS A 36 -6.08 13.19 1.07
N LYS A 37 -4.94 13.63 1.54
CA LYS A 37 -4.17 14.68 0.83
C LYS A 37 -3.08 14.14 -0.10
N HIS A 38 -2.43 13.08 0.31
CA HIS A 38 -1.32 12.50 -0.48
C HIS A 38 -1.81 11.66 -1.68
N ARG A 39 -3.02 11.08 -1.61
CA ARG A 39 -3.59 10.28 -2.71
C ARG A 39 -4.08 11.10 -3.91
N GLU A 40 -4.58 12.31 -3.71
CA GLU A 40 -4.94 13.19 -4.84
C GLU A 40 -3.69 13.69 -5.59
N GLU A 41 -2.58 13.92 -4.88
CA GLU A 41 -1.29 14.25 -5.49
C GLU A 41 -0.68 13.04 -6.22
N VAL A 42 -0.82 11.84 -5.66
CA VAL A 42 -0.36 10.58 -6.29
C VAL A 42 -1.16 10.24 -7.56
N LEU A 43 -2.46 10.55 -7.58
CA LEU A 43 -3.31 10.36 -8.78
C LEU A 43 -3.05 11.40 -9.87
N LYS A 44 -2.41 12.55 -9.55
CA LYS A 44 -2.02 13.61 -10.52
C LYS A 44 -0.57 13.49 -10.99
N MET A 45 0.19 12.50 -10.54
CA MET A 45 1.54 12.26 -11.07
C MET A 45 1.46 11.98 -12.56
N ASN A 46 2.40 12.58 -13.28
CA ASN A 46 2.56 12.43 -14.72
C ASN A 46 2.82 10.96 -15.07
N ASP A 47 1.77 10.21 -15.41
CA ASP A 47 1.82 8.76 -15.72
C ASP A 47 2.49 8.46 -17.07
N LYS A 48 3.39 9.35 -17.53
CA LYS A 48 4.14 9.14 -18.77
C LYS A 48 4.97 7.85 -18.66
N PRO A 49 4.81 6.92 -19.60
CA PRO A 49 5.61 5.70 -19.62
C PRO A 49 7.09 6.01 -19.88
N PRO A 50 8.02 5.18 -19.40
CA PRO A 50 9.44 5.35 -19.66
C PRO A 50 9.76 5.30 -21.14
N SER A 51 10.69 6.16 -21.56
CA SER A 51 11.30 6.11 -22.91
C SER A 51 12.16 4.86 -23.09
N ILE A 52 12.50 4.55 -24.34
CA ILE A 52 13.40 3.42 -24.65
C ILE A 52 14.76 3.56 -23.96
N GLN A 53 15.27 4.79 -23.86
CA GLN A 53 16.55 5.05 -23.19
C GLN A 53 16.44 4.82 -21.68
N GLU A 54 15.39 5.31 -21.03
CA GLU A 54 15.16 5.06 -19.60
C GLU A 54 15.01 3.58 -19.28
N TRP A 55 14.34 2.82 -20.16
CA TRP A 55 14.30 1.36 -20.03
C TRP A 55 15.69 0.72 -20.18
N ARG A 56 16.51 1.13 -21.15
CA ARG A 56 17.87 0.61 -21.29
C ARG A 56 18.72 0.88 -20.07
N ASP A 57 18.63 2.08 -19.51
CA ASP A 57 19.38 2.49 -18.32
C ASP A 57 18.94 1.68 -17.09
N LEU A 58 17.63 1.46 -16.91
CA LEU A 58 17.08 0.67 -15.81
C LEU A 58 17.47 -0.80 -15.92
N TYR A 59 17.28 -1.43 -17.08
CA TYR A 59 17.70 -2.82 -17.31
C TYR A 59 19.21 -2.98 -17.14
N GLY A 60 20.02 -2.02 -17.60
CA GLY A 60 21.45 -2.00 -17.41
C GLY A 60 21.84 -2.01 -15.94
N ALA A 61 21.25 -1.12 -15.15
CA ALA A 61 21.49 -1.06 -13.71
C ALA A 61 21.03 -2.33 -12.97
N ALA A 62 19.89 -2.91 -13.38
CA ALA A 62 19.40 -4.15 -12.78
C ALA A 62 20.32 -5.35 -13.11
N ILE A 63 20.83 -5.44 -14.35
CA ILE A 63 21.79 -6.48 -14.73
C ILE A 63 23.09 -6.36 -13.92
N GLU A 64 23.59 -5.14 -13.73
CA GLU A 64 24.77 -4.90 -12.91
C GLU A 64 24.54 -5.28 -11.44
N PHE A 65 23.40 -4.87 -10.86
CA PHE A 65 23.00 -5.21 -9.50
C PHE A 65 22.92 -6.73 -9.32
N LYS A 66 22.28 -7.43 -10.25
CA LYS A 66 22.19 -8.89 -10.22
C LYS A 66 23.55 -9.57 -10.25
N LYS A 67 24.48 -9.08 -11.10
CA LYS A 67 25.85 -9.64 -11.20
C LYS A 67 26.65 -9.50 -9.90
N LYS A 68 26.31 -8.53 -9.08
CA LYS A 68 26.99 -8.31 -7.77
C LYS A 68 26.50 -9.27 -6.71
N GLU A 69 25.27 -9.78 -6.82
CA GLU A 69 24.65 -10.69 -5.85
C GLU A 69 24.74 -10.16 -4.41
N CYS A 70 24.40 -8.88 -4.23
CA CYS A 70 24.51 -8.17 -2.96
C CYS A 70 23.79 -8.86 -1.80
N TRP A 71 22.76 -9.64 -2.08
CA TRP A 71 22.02 -10.45 -1.12
C TRP A 71 22.83 -11.60 -0.48
N ASN A 72 24.04 -11.89 -0.95
CA ASN A 72 24.91 -12.88 -0.31
C ASN A 72 25.54 -12.38 1.00
N TRP A 73 25.51 -11.06 1.26
CA TRP A 73 26.07 -10.45 2.47
C TRP A 73 25.22 -9.33 3.07
N MET A 74 24.12 -8.95 2.43
CA MET A 74 23.11 -8.04 2.99
C MET A 74 21.81 -8.79 3.27
N TRP A 75 21.15 -8.39 4.33
CA TRP A 75 19.85 -8.89 4.72
C TRP A 75 18.77 -7.85 4.42
N ASP A 76 17.54 -8.27 4.37
CA ASP A 76 16.37 -7.40 4.18
C ASP A 76 16.19 -6.37 5.31
N THR A 77 16.86 -6.58 6.43
CA THR A 77 16.93 -5.63 7.57
C THR A 77 18.02 -4.55 7.43
N ASP A 78 18.93 -4.68 6.48
CA ASP A 78 20.02 -3.72 6.23
C ASP A 78 19.53 -2.57 5.34
N ILE A 79 18.76 -1.65 5.95
CA ILE A 79 18.08 -0.56 5.25
C ILE A 79 18.98 0.68 5.19
N PHE A 80 19.04 1.29 4.01
CA PHE A 80 19.67 2.60 3.78
C PHE A 80 18.80 3.46 2.85
N GLY A 81 19.00 4.77 2.89
CA GLY A 81 18.24 5.73 2.07
C GLY A 81 18.98 6.14 0.81
N VAL A 82 18.23 6.48 -0.24
CA VAL A 82 18.69 7.19 -1.43
C VAL A 82 17.77 8.39 -1.65
N GLN A 83 18.28 9.60 -1.63
CA GLN A 83 17.47 10.79 -1.86
C GLN A 83 17.28 11.00 -3.36
N ASN A 84 16.03 11.23 -3.77
CA ASN A 84 15.68 11.55 -5.14
C ASN A 84 16.19 12.96 -5.50
N PRO A 85 17.06 13.12 -6.50
CA PRO A 85 17.64 14.43 -6.85
C PRO A 85 16.64 15.44 -7.44
N VAL A 86 15.43 14.99 -7.80
CA VAL A 86 14.38 15.84 -8.39
C VAL A 86 13.36 16.26 -7.34
N THR A 87 12.85 15.30 -6.54
CA THR A 87 11.78 15.56 -5.56
C THR A 87 12.30 15.83 -4.15
N GLY A 88 13.53 15.42 -3.85
CA GLY A 88 14.09 15.43 -2.49
C GLY A 88 13.57 14.31 -1.58
N GLU A 89 12.60 13.51 -2.04
CA GLU A 89 12.07 12.38 -1.29
C GLU A 89 13.14 11.29 -1.10
N ILE A 90 13.15 10.64 0.06
CA ILE A 90 14.05 9.54 0.35
C ILE A 90 13.36 8.21 0.07
N GLY A 91 13.96 7.37 -0.77
CA GLY A 91 13.57 5.97 -0.91
C GLY A 91 14.48 5.10 -0.06
N TYR A 92 13.88 4.28 0.79
CA TYR A 92 14.60 3.37 1.68
C TYR A 92 14.78 2.03 0.98
N CYS A 93 16.03 1.72 0.68
CA CYS A 93 16.44 0.55 -0.08
C CYS A 93 16.60 -0.67 0.82
N CYS A 94 16.01 -1.78 0.39
CA CYS A 94 16.07 -3.10 1.03
C CYS A 94 16.55 -4.10 -0.01
N VAL A 95 17.70 -4.73 0.23
CA VAL A 95 18.25 -5.80 -0.61
C VAL A 95 17.65 -7.12 -0.16
N MET A 96 16.89 -7.77 -1.03
CA MET A 96 16.22 -9.04 -0.74
C MET A 96 16.89 -10.20 -1.45
N GLY A 97 16.90 -11.38 -0.84
CA GLY A 97 17.44 -12.60 -1.46
C GLY A 97 18.37 -13.42 -0.54
N GLY A 98 18.66 -12.96 0.68
CA GLY A 98 19.49 -13.68 1.63
C GLY A 98 18.97 -15.09 1.99
N ALA A 99 17.65 -15.30 1.94
CA ALA A 99 17.02 -16.62 2.12
C ALA A 99 17.02 -17.49 0.83
N GLY A 100 17.51 -16.97 -0.30
CA GLY A 100 17.58 -17.72 -1.57
C GLY A 100 16.28 -17.78 -2.37
N GLU A 101 15.25 -17.06 -1.95
CA GLU A 101 13.90 -17.21 -2.54
C GLU A 101 13.53 -16.04 -3.48
N HIS A 102 13.69 -14.80 -3.04
CA HIS A 102 13.31 -13.61 -3.78
C HIS A 102 14.46 -12.65 -3.96
N PHE A 103 15.05 -12.62 -5.14
CA PHE A 103 16.16 -11.73 -5.46
C PHE A 103 15.61 -10.39 -5.96
N ALA A 104 15.76 -9.34 -5.17
CA ALA A 104 15.19 -8.04 -5.51
C ALA A 104 15.91 -6.87 -4.81
N LEU A 105 15.68 -5.67 -5.35
CA LEU A 105 15.80 -4.41 -4.63
C LEU A 105 14.39 -3.82 -4.47
N ALA A 106 13.94 -3.69 -3.23
CA ALA A 106 12.75 -2.93 -2.88
C ALA A 106 13.16 -1.51 -2.44
N VAL A 107 12.47 -0.48 -2.91
CA VAL A 107 12.71 0.92 -2.58
C VAL A 107 11.43 1.49 -1.98
N TYR A 108 11.33 1.54 -0.67
CA TYR A 108 10.19 2.05 0.08
C TYR A 108 10.16 3.58 0.02
N LEU A 109 9.09 4.16 -0.50
CA LEU A 109 9.02 5.59 -0.84
C LEU A 109 8.62 6.43 0.36
N GLY A 110 9.46 7.39 0.71
CA GLY A 110 9.24 8.31 1.81
C GLY A 110 9.09 7.64 3.18
N SER A 111 8.72 8.42 4.17
CA SER A 111 8.45 7.90 5.52
C SER A 111 7.25 6.96 5.57
N GLU A 112 6.27 7.12 4.68
CA GLU A 112 5.12 6.22 4.59
C GLU A 112 5.54 4.82 4.16
N GLY A 113 6.36 4.70 3.11
CA GLY A 113 6.89 3.43 2.65
C GLY A 113 7.74 2.74 3.72
N LEU A 114 8.63 3.50 4.39
CA LEU A 114 9.47 2.98 5.47
C LEU A 114 8.62 2.46 6.65
N ILE A 115 7.61 3.23 7.09
CA ILE A 115 6.74 2.79 8.18
C ILE A 115 5.92 1.57 7.77
N GLY A 116 5.46 1.53 6.51
CA GLY A 116 4.82 0.35 5.95
C GLY A 116 5.70 -0.89 6.06
N TYR A 117 6.96 -0.79 5.65
CA TYR A 117 7.96 -1.85 5.79
C TYR A 117 8.14 -2.27 7.25
N LEU A 118 8.43 -1.32 8.16
CA LEU A 118 8.64 -1.62 9.58
C LEU A 118 7.41 -2.26 10.23
N THR A 119 6.21 -1.84 9.82
CA THR A 119 4.95 -2.41 10.32
C THR A 119 4.78 -3.86 9.86
N LEU A 120 5.07 -4.15 8.60
CA LEU A 120 5.00 -5.51 8.06
C LEU A 120 6.03 -6.43 8.73
N GLN A 121 7.25 -5.94 8.96
CA GLN A 121 8.30 -6.68 9.66
C GLN A 121 7.98 -6.95 11.15
N SER A 122 7.21 -6.08 11.80
CA SER A 122 6.86 -6.21 13.23
C SER A 122 5.69 -7.16 13.50
N LYS A 123 4.96 -7.61 12.46
CA LYS A 123 3.78 -8.47 12.62
C LYS A 123 4.20 -9.90 12.93
N GLU A 124 3.58 -10.46 13.99
CA GLU A 124 3.76 -11.87 14.36
C GLU A 124 3.02 -12.84 13.41
N ASN A 125 1.99 -12.35 12.72
CA ASN A 125 1.18 -13.11 11.78
C ASN A 125 1.37 -12.58 10.35
N TYR A 126 1.09 -13.40 9.36
CA TYR A 126 1.07 -12.97 7.96
C TYR A 126 0.21 -11.72 7.77
N PRO A 127 0.68 -10.73 6.98
CA PRO A 127 -0.09 -9.53 6.71
C PRO A 127 -1.43 -9.87 6.06
N SER A 128 -2.50 -9.20 6.49
CA SER A 128 -3.80 -9.29 5.82
C SER A 128 -3.75 -8.61 4.45
N LEU A 129 -4.74 -8.92 3.58
CA LEU A 129 -4.89 -8.20 2.30
C LEU A 129 -4.99 -6.68 2.52
N GLU A 130 -5.70 -6.23 3.54
CA GLU A 130 -5.82 -4.82 3.88
C GLU A 130 -4.46 -4.20 4.25
N ASP A 131 -3.63 -4.92 5.01
CA ASP A 131 -2.27 -4.48 5.33
C ASP A 131 -1.41 -4.34 4.07
N MET A 132 -1.44 -5.35 3.21
CA MET A 132 -0.70 -5.33 1.95
C MET A 132 -1.13 -4.17 1.05
N LEU A 133 -2.42 -3.90 0.97
CA LEU A 133 -2.95 -2.81 0.15
C LEU A 133 -2.73 -1.42 0.73
N THR A 134 -2.63 -1.29 2.06
CA THR A 134 -2.47 0.00 2.71
C THR A 134 -1.02 0.38 2.98
N LEU A 135 -0.16 -0.59 3.26
CA LEU A 135 1.20 -0.36 3.74
C LEU A 135 2.26 -0.41 2.63
N GLN A 136 1.93 -0.99 1.47
CA GLN A 136 2.90 -1.06 0.38
C GLN A 136 2.95 0.22 -0.44
N ASN A 137 4.02 0.99 -0.27
CA ASN A 137 4.37 2.15 -1.10
C ASN A 137 5.84 2.03 -1.50
N LEU A 138 6.11 1.33 -2.61
CA LEU A 138 7.48 1.01 -3.02
C LEU A 138 7.63 0.84 -4.53
N LEU A 139 8.87 0.96 -4.99
CA LEU A 139 9.32 0.51 -6.31
C LEU A 139 10.09 -0.80 -6.13
N LEU A 140 9.81 -1.77 -6.98
CA LEU A 140 10.45 -3.08 -6.93
C LEU A 140 11.21 -3.36 -8.22
N ALA A 141 12.46 -3.79 -8.10
CA ALA A 141 13.24 -4.42 -9.15
C ALA A 141 13.54 -5.87 -8.71
N SER A 142 12.80 -6.84 -9.21
CA SER A 142 12.97 -8.26 -8.90
C SER A 142 13.56 -9.05 -10.07
N PHE A 143 14.07 -10.24 -9.78
CA PHE A 143 14.59 -11.17 -10.77
C PHE A 143 13.76 -12.45 -10.72
N GLU A 144 12.98 -12.65 -11.75
CA GLU A 144 11.90 -13.63 -11.78
C GLU A 144 12.17 -14.76 -12.80
N ASP A 145 11.35 -15.81 -12.73
CA ASP A 145 11.22 -16.76 -13.81
C ASP A 145 10.41 -16.16 -14.96
N ARG A 146 10.68 -16.62 -16.18
CA ARG A 146 9.99 -16.17 -17.39
C ARG A 146 8.45 -16.20 -17.27
N LYS A 147 7.89 -17.18 -16.57
CA LYS A 147 6.44 -17.40 -16.44
C LYS A 147 5.72 -16.27 -15.68
N TYR A 148 6.45 -15.47 -14.91
CA TYR A 148 5.89 -14.36 -14.12
C TYR A 148 5.85 -13.01 -14.86
N LEU A 149 6.45 -12.94 -16.06
CA LEU A 149 6.43 -11.74 -16.88
C LEU A 149 5.11 -11.63 -17.65
N GLN A 150 4.61 -10.41 -17.77
CA GLN A 150 3.45 -10.07 -18.58
C GLN A 150 3.87 -9.79 -20.04
N LYS A 151 2.89 -9.73 -20.92
CA LYS A 151 3.11 -9.47 -22.36
C LYS A 151 3.85 -8.15 -22.61
N GLU A 152 3.53 -7.15 -21.82
CA GLU A 152 4.12 -5.80 -21.86
C GLU A 152 5.61 -5.83 -21.50
N ASP A 153 5.99 -6.62 -20.49
CA ASP A 153 7.39 -6.80 -20.08
C ASP A 153 8.22 -7.41 -21.23
N PHE A 154 7.68 -8.44 -21.90
CA PHE A 154 8.33 -9.03 -23.08
C PHE A 154 8.48 -8.05 -24.24
N GLN A 155 7.48 -7.19 -24.46
CA GLN A 155 7.55 -6.17 -25.51
C GLN A 155 8.67 -5.16 -25.24
N ILE A 156 8.84 -4.75 -23.99
CA ILE A 156 9.92 -3.84 -23.56
C ILE A 156 11.27 -4.52 -23.78
N ILE A 157 11.47 -5.73 -23.25
CA ILE A 157 12.72 -6.49 -23.40
C ILE A 157 13.10 -6.64 -24.90
N LYS A 158 12.13 -6.97 -25.75
CA LYS A 158 12.34 -7.06 -27.20
C LYS A 158 12.74 -5.74 -27.82
N LYS A 159 12.06 -4.63 -27.45
CA LYS A 159 12.35 -3.28 -27.98
C LYS A 159 13.74 -2.79 -27.63
N ILE A 160 14.25 -3.11 -26.43
CA ILE A 160 15.60 -2.73 -26.00
C ILE A 160 16.69 -3.70 -26.49
N GLY A 161 16.30 -4.82 -27.12
CA GLY A 161 17.22 -5.79 -27.73
C GLY A 161 17.89 -6.75 -26.75
N LEU A 162 17.35 -6.92 -25.53
CA LEU A 162 17.90 -7.81 -24.51
C LEU A 162 17.31 -9.23 -24.64
N LYS A 163 18.06 -10.20 -24.12
CA LYS A 163 17.66 -11.61 -24.02
C LYS A 163 18.04 -12.13 -22.64
N PHE A 164 17.12 -12.82 -21.99
CA PHE A 164 17.34 -13.47 -20.71
C PHE A 164 17.02 -14.95 -20.79
N SER A 165 17.66 -15.76 -19.96
CA SER A 165 17.44 -17.20 -19.87
C SER A 165 17.77 -17.72 -18.48
N GLY A 166 17.15 -18.81 -18.08
CA GLY A 166 17.35 -19.44 -16.77
C GLY A 166 16.38 -18.97 -15.68
N PRO A 167 16.37 -19.66 -14.54
CA PRO A 167 15.55 -19.30 -13.39
C PRO A 167 16.02 -17.99 -12.76
N ASN A 168 15.10 -17.26 -12.17
CA ASN A 168 15.35 -15.99 -11.46
C ASN A 168 16.25 -15.02 -12.27
N SER A 169 16.11 -15.01 -13.62
CA SER A 169 17.01 -14.27 -14.51
C SER A 169 16.35 -13.12 -15.26
N TRP A 170 15.06 -12.97 -15.14
CA TRP A 170 14.28 -11.99 -15.87
C TRP A 170 13.99 -10.79 -14.99
N PRO A 171 14.61 -9.61 -15.24
CA PRO A 171 14.27 -8.42 -14.48
C PRO A 171 12.79 -8.06 -14.67
N LEU A 172 12.11 -7.82 -13.55
CA LEU A 172 10.73 -7.39 -13.48
C LEU A 172 10.64 -6.15 -12.62
N PHE A 173 9.97 -5.11 -13.12
CA PHE A 173 9.84 -3.83 -12.42
C PHE A 173 8.38 -3.53 -12.15
N ARG A 174 8.06 -3.20 -10.90
CA ARG A 174 6.70 -2.84 -10.48
C ARG A 174 6.70 -1.66 -9.52
N SER A 175 5.70 -0.83 -9.65
CA SER A 175 5.36 0.23 -8.71
C SER A 175 4.18 -0.22 -7.88
N TYR A 176 4.35 -0.24 -6.56
CA TYR A 176 3.31 -0.51 -5.58
C TYR A 176 2.87 0.81 -4.97
N ARG A 177 1.57 1.09 -5.00
CA ARG A 177 0.97 2.26 -4.38
C ARG A 177 -0.19 1.82 -3.49
N PRO A 178 -0.39 2.43 -2.32
CA PRO A 178 -1.49 2.07 -1.44
C PRO A 178 -2.84 2.05 -2.16
N GLY A 179 -3.58 0.96 -1.99
CA GLY A 179 -4.90 0.77 -2.61
C GLY A 179 -4.89 0.50 -4.11
N CYS A 180 -3.71 0.34 -4.74
CA CYS A 180 -3.60 0.05 -6.16
C CYS A 180 -3.00 -1.33 -6.42
N HIS A 181 -3.37 -1.92 -7.55
CA HIS A 181 -2.71 -3.12 -8.06
C HIS A 181 -1.27 -2.78 -8.47
N PRO A 182 -0.27 -3.66 -8.22
CA PRO A 182 1.08 -3.47 -8.70
C PRO A 182 1.11 -3.20 -10.21
N TRP A 183 1.77 -2.12 -10.62
CA TRP A 183 1.68 -1.65 -12.00
C TRP A 183 3.04 -1.32 -12.61
N HIS A 184 3.06 -1.05 -13.90
CA HIS A 184 4.25 -0.60 -14.62
C HIS A 184 4.76 0.73 -14.08
N LEU A 185 6.07 0.96 -14.19
CA LEU A 185 6.70 2.21 -13.76
C LEU A 185 6.34 3.37 -14.69
N THR A 186 6.26 4.55 -14.11
CA THR A 186 6.33 5.82 -14.84
C THR A 186 7.78 6.17 -15.21
N SER A 187 7.96 7.14 -16.10
CA SER A 187 9.27 7.65 -16.49
C SER A 187 10.09 8.13 -15.28
N ASP A 188 9.46 8.87 -14.35
CA ASP A 188 10.12 9.38 -13.14
C ASP A 188 10.51 8.25 -12.20
N GLU A 189 9.64 7.26 -11.99
CA GLU A 189 9.90 6.07 -11.20
C GLU A 189 11.05 5.24 -11.77
N ALA A 190 11.09 5.04 -13.10
CA ALA A 190 12.15 4.30 -13.77
C ALA A 190 13.53 4.97 -13.62
N ARG A 191 13.59 6.30 -13.77
CA ARG A 191 14.83 7.06 -13.52
C ARG A 191 15.29 6.94 -12.08
N TYR A 192 14.34 7.08 -11.14
CA TYR A 192 14.68 7.01 -9.73
C TYR A 192 15.12 5.59 -9.31
N LEU A 193 14.42 4.54 -9.73
CA LEU A 193 14.81 3.16 -9.46
C LEU A 193 16.18 2.82 -10.07
N THR A 194 16.52 3.39 -11.24
CA THR A 194 17.85 3.27 -11.84
C THR A 194 18.94 3.84 -10.92
N LEU A 195 18.69 5.01 -10.33
CA LEU A 195 19.64 5.61 -9.37
C LEU A 195 19.74 4.76 -8.11
N CYS A 196 18.63 4.29 -7.57
CA CYS A 196 18.60 3.42 -6.38
C CYS A 196 19.39 2.13 -6.61
N LEU A 197 19.25 1.45 -7.75
CA LEU A 197 20.02 0.26 -8.10
C LEU A 197 21.54 0.53 -8.12
N ARG A 198 21.95 1.65 -8.72
CA ARG A 198 23.38 2.05 -8.75
C ARG A 198 23.92 2.37 -7.37
N GLN A 199 23.15 3.10 -6.54
CA GLN A 199 23.55 3.39 -5.17
C GLN A 199 23.52 2.14 -4.29
N ALA A 200 22.61 1.20 -4.53
CA ALA A 200 22.57 -0.07 -3.82
C ALA A 200 23.85 -0.90 -4.08
N ILE A 201 24.37 -0.90 -5.30
CA ILE A 201 25.66 -1.54 -5.60
C ILE A 201 26.80 -0.89 -4.80
N ASP A 202 26.88 0.45 -4.80
CA ASP A 202 27.93 1.20 -4.08
C ASP A 202 27.89 0.91 -2.57
N VAL A 203 26.70 1.09 -1.96
CA VAL A 203 26.52 0.85 -0.51
C VAL A 203 26.79 -0.60 -0.16
N SER A 204 26.27 -1.56 -0.93
CA SER A 204 26.45 -2.99 -0.68
C SER A 204 27.91 -3.42 -0.71
N LEU A 205 28.70 -2.90 -1.66
CA LEU A 205 30.13 -3.21 -1.73
C LEU A 205 30.90 -2.64 -0.53
N ARG A 206 30.59 -1.43 -0.11
CA ARG A 206 31.16 -0.82 1.10
C ARG A 206 30.75 -1.56 2.36
N PHE A 207 29.47 -1.96 2.46
CA PHE A 207 28.95 -2.75 3.58
C PHE A 207 29.63 -4.13 3.68
N LYS A 208 30.01 -4.72 2.54
CA LYS A 208 30.77 -5.98 2.52
C LYS A 208 32.12 -5.85 3.20
N ASP A 209 32.79 -4.70 3.02
CA ASP A 209 34.12 -4.41 3.61
C ASP A 209 34.00 -3.90 5.05
N ASP A 210 32.85 -3.26 5.39
CA ASP A 210 32.55 -2.68 6.71
C ASP A 210 31.10 -2.96 7.09
N SER A 211 30.85 -4.01 7.85
CA SER A 211 29.51 -4.43 8.28
C SER A 211 28.83 -3.43 9.23
N ASP A 212 29.58 -2.50 9.82
CA ASP A 212 29.04 -1.46 10.70
C ASP A 212 28.64 -0.19 9.93
N LEU A 213 28.85 -0.14 8.62
CA LEU A 213 28.52 1.00 7.75
C LEU A 213 27.09 1.52 7.95
N LEU A 214 26.13 0.63 8.20
CA LEU A 214 24.71 0.98 8.37
C LEU A 214 24.29 1.10 9.85
N THR A 215 25.24 0.95 10.78
CA THR A 215 24.99 1.13 12.21
C THR A 215 25.02 2.60 12.54
N SER A 216 23.86 3.16 12.94
CA SER A 216 23.76 4.58 13.25
C SER A 216 24.61 4.97 14.46
N PRO A 217 25.44 6.03 14.36
CA PRO A 217 26.14 6.60 15.52
C PRO A 217 25.19 7.44 16.42
N TYR A 218 23.96 7.63 15.99
CA TYR A 218 22.92 8.36 16.71
C TYR A 218 21.90 7.38 17.34
N THR A 219 20.75 7.88 17.74
CA THR A 219 19.64 7.06 18.23
C THR A 219 19.02 6.21 17.11
N GLU A 220 18.21 5.20 17.49
CA GLU A 220 17.70 4.10 16.64
C GLU A 220 16.94 4.51 15.37
N ASN A 221 16.59 5.79 15.18
CA ASN A 221 15.73 6.25 14.06
C ASN A 221 16.50 6.96 12.94
N HIS A 222 17.83 6.86 12.89
CA HIS A 222 18.60 7.48 11.81
C HIS A 222 19.08 6.43 10.81
N TYR A 223 18.91 6.72 9.55
CA TYR A 223 19.35 5.87 8.44
C TYR A 223 20.47 6.57 7.67
N LEU A 224 21.45 5.79 7.23
CA LEU A 224 22.45 6.27 6.27
C LEU A 224 21.73 6.56 4.95
N VAL A 225 21.82 7.79 4.47
CA VAL A 225 21.17 8.25 3.23
C VAL A 225 22.22 8.73 2.23
N ARG A 226 22.14 8.23 1.02
CA ARG A 226 22.90 8.75 -0.13
C ARG A 226 22.23 10.03 -0.62
N VAL A 227 22.84 11.17 -0.32
CA VAL A 227 22.36 12.50 -0.66
C VAL A 227 23.04 12.98 -1.94
N PRO A 228 22.25 13.35 -2.98
CA PRO A 228 22.81 13.82 -4.24
C PRO A 228 23.38 15.23 -4.13
N LYS A 229 24.55 15.44 -4.72
CA LYS A 229 25.16 16.76 -4.90
C LYS A 229 25.36 17.00 -6.40
N LYS A 230 24.72 18.02 -6.91
CA LYS A 230 24.88 18.42 -8.30
C LYS A 230 26.01 19.45 -8.40
N ASP A 231 27.03 19.17 -9.18
CA ASP A 231 28.12 20.08 -9.47
C ASP A 231 28.36 20.18 -11.00
N LYS A 232 29.40 20.91 -11.40
CA LYS A 232 29.76 21.11 -12.82
C LYS A 232 30.17 19.81 -13.53
N THR A 233 30.56 18.79 -12.77
CA THR A 233 31.02 17.48 -13.29
C THR A 233 29.90 16.46 -13.39
N GLY A 234 28.73 16.76 -12.83
CA GLY A 234 27.54 15.90 -12.85
C GLY A 234 26.93 15.66 -11.47
N LEU A 235 26.35 14.49 -11.28
CA LEU A 235 25.73 14.06 -10.04
C LEU A 235 26.72 13.22 -9.22
N SER A 236 27.12 13.74 -8.06
CA SER A 236 27.91 13.03 -7.04
C SER A 236 27.06 12.73 -5.82
N TRP A 237 27.54 11.88 -4.91
CA TRP A 237 26.78 11.41 -3.76
C TRP A 237 27.61 11.53 -2.49
N ARG A 238 26.95 11.89 -1.38
CA ARG A 238 27.54 11.89 -0.04
C ARG A 238 26.66 11.14 0.92
N ASP A 239 27.24 10.67 2.01
CA ASP A 239 26.53 10.01 3.09
C ASP A 239 26.08 11.03 4.12
N GLU A 240 24.84 10.93 4.52
CA GLU A 240 24.27 11.66 5.64
C GLU A 240 23.40 10.74 6.48
N TRP A 241 23.42 10.94 7.80
CA TRP A 241 22.49 10.27 8.70
C TRP A 241 21.24 11.11 8.85
N ILE A 242 20.10 10.59 8.42
CA ILE A 242 18.84 11.34 8.37
C ILE A 242 17.76 10.58 9.13
N GLU A 243 17.05 11.31 10.01
CA GLU A 243 15.83 10.83 10.65
C GLU A 243 14.67 10.97 9.66
N PRO A 244 13.83 9.92 9.49
CA PRO A 244 12.64 10.00 8.64
C PRO A 244 11.69 11.11 9.12
N LEU A 245 11.13 11.83 8.16
CA LEU A 245 10.13 12.86 8.48
C LEU A 245 8.93 12.23 9.19
N PRO A 246 8.37 12.87 10.23
CA PRO A 246 7.18 12.36 10.90
C PRO A 246 6.01 12.29 9.90
N LEU A 247 5.21 11.23 9.99
CA LEU A 247 3.99 11.15 9.20
C LEU A 247 3.07 12.29 9.56
N LYS A 248 2.65 13.04 8.55
CA LYS A 248 1.55 14.00 8.71
C LYS A 248 0.27 13.19 8.98
N LYS A 249 -0.32 13.33 10.15
CA LYS A 249 -1.65 12.79 10.42
C LYS A 249 -2.60 13.39 9.37
N ALA A 250 -3.19 12.54 8.53
CA ALA A 250 -4.24 12.99 7.64
C ALA A 250 -5.44 13.37 8.53
N GLU A 251 -5.85 14.63 8.50
CA GLU A 251 -7.11 15.05 9.09
C GLU A 251 -8.25 14.46 8.24
N ILE A 252 -9.16 13.74 8.88
CA ILE A 252 -10.41 13.33 8.25
C ILE A 252 -11.25 14.61 8.14
N ILE A 253 -11.30 15.17 6.94
CA ILE A 253 -12.23 16.27 6.67
C ILE A 253 -13.58 15.61 6.40
N VAL A 254 -14.46 15.67 7.37
CA VAL A 254 -15.88 15.35 7.20
C VAL A 254 -16.52 16.53 6.49
N GLU A 255 -17.13 16.31 5.32
CA GLU A 255 -17.88 17.37 4.65
C GLU A 255 -19.02 17.85 5.54
N PRO A 256 -19.27 19.16 5.61
CA PRO A 256 -20.41 19.68 6.37
C PRO A 256 -21.69 19.01 5.90
N ILE A 257 -22.45 18.50 6.84
CA ILE A 257 -23.73 17.89 6.55
C ILE A 257 -24.77 19.01 6.51
N ASP A 258 -25.66 18.94 5.55
CA ASP A 258 -26.77 19.87 5.44
C ASP A 258 -27.66 19.77 6.68
N ALA A 259 -27.66 20.84 7.49
CA ALA A 259 -28.42 20.91 8.73
C ALA A 259 -29.93 20.81 8.51
N ASP A 260 -30.45 21.39 7.42
CA ASP A 260 -31.87 21.36 7.07
C ASP A 260 -32.31 19.93 6.76
N ARG A 261 -31.46 19.18 6.07
CA ARG A 261 -31.71 17.77 5.78
C ARG A 261 -31.72 16.91 7.05
N LEU A 262 -30.82 17.17 8.00
CA LEU A 262 -30.79 16.45 9.27
C LEU A 262 -32.07 16.70 10.08
N GLU A 263 -32.53 17.94 10.15
CA GLU A 263 -33.77 18.31 10.83
C GLU A 263 -34.98 17.66 10.15
N GLU A 264 -35.01 17.62 8.81
CA GLU A 264 -36.05 16.93 8.06
C GLU A 264 -36.11 15.44 8.39
N ILE A 265 -34.95 14.77 8.39
CA ILE A 265 -34.84 13.35 8.76
C ILE A 265 -35.29 13.13 10.20
N LYS A 266 -34.82 13.92 11.14
CA LYS A 266 -35.17 13.85 12.57
C LYS A 266 -36.68 14.02 12.83
N SER A 267 -37.30 14.90 12.07
CA SER A 267 -38.76 15.18 12.24
C SER A 267 -39.67 14.15 11.57
N ARG A 268 -39.23 13.52 10.46
CA ARG A 268 -40.05 12.62 9.63
C ARG A 268 -39.77 11.14 9.85
N ILE A 269 -38.58 10.77 10.26
CA ILE A 269 -38.18 9.38 10.38
C ILE A 269 -38.09 8.99 11.86
N PRO A 270 -38.94 8.04 12.32
CA PRO A 270 -38.92 7.63 13.72
C PRO A 270 -37.65 6.84 14.05
N ASN A 271 -37.20 6.97 15.30
CA ASN A 271 -36.18 6.11 15.85
C ASN A 271 -36.72 4.69 15.98
N GLY A 272 -36.12 3.73 15.29
CA GLY A 272 -36.42 2.32 15.41
C GLY A 272 -35.71 1.64 16.58
N GLN A 273 -35.87 0.32 16.69
CA GLN A 273 -35.21 -0.52 17.70
C GLN A 273 -34.02 -1.32 17.12
N GLY A 274 -33.69 -1.10 15.84
CA GLY A 274 -32.65 -1.87 15.16
C GLY A 274 -31.24 -1.46 15.60
N VAL A 275 -30.33 -2.41 15.53
CA VAL A 275 -28.89 -2.21 15.70
C VAL A 275 -28.22 -2.51 14.36
N TRP A 276 -27.45 -1.57 13.84
CA TRP A 276 -26.77 -1.75 12.56
C TRP A 276 -25.26 -1.86 12.76
N GLU A 277 -24.63 -2.75 12.02
CA GLU A 277 -23.17 -2.84 11.89
C GLU A 277 -22.73 -2.17 10.60
N VAL A 278 -21.66 -1.40 10.65
CA VAL A 278 -21.09 -0.79 9.45
C VAL A 278 -19.58 -0.71 9.51
N ASP A 279 -18.94 -1.01 8.40
CA ASP A 279 -17.53 -0.74 8.16
C ASP A 279 -17.29 -0.58 6.66
N PHE A 280 -16.09 -0.12 6.31
CA PHE A 280 -15.58 -0.13 4.94
C PHE A 280 -14.22 -0.85 4.89
N PHE A 281 -14.01 -1.58 3.82
CA PHE A 281 -12.81 -2.39 3.61
C PHE A 281 -12.50 -2.49 2.12
N TYR A 282 -11.29 -2.92 1.77
CA TYR A 282 -10.95 -3.16 0.38
C TYR A 282 -11.71 -4.35 -0.19
N TYR A 283 -12.31 -4.15 -1.36
CA TYR A 283 -12.83 -5.25 -2.15
C TYR A 283 -11.66 -6.06 -2.72
N SER A 284 -11.76 -7.40 -2.66
CA SER A 284 -10.63 -8.30 -2.99
C SER A 284 -10.25 -8.33 -4.47
N GLN A 285 -11.10 -7.78 -5.36
CA GLN A 285 -10.83 -7.75 -6.79
C GLN A 285 -10.45 -6.32 -7.22
N ALA A 286 -9.31 -6.22 -7.93
CA ALA A 286 -8.93 -4.96 -8.54
C ALA A 286 -9.83 -4.63 -9.72
N VAL A 287 -10.21 -3.37 -9.84
CA VAL A 287 -10.95 -2.85 -10.99
C VAL A 287 -10.05 -1.93 -11.81
N LYS A 288 -10.26 -1.93 -13.12
CA LYS A 288 -9.54 -1.06 -14.05
C LYS A 288 -10.54 -0.17 -14.77
N GLU A 289 -10.37 1.12 -14.69
CA GLU A 289 -11.05 2.07 -15.56
C GLU A 289 -10.46 1.99 -16.99
N LYS A 290 -11.08 2.64 -17.96
CA LYS A 290 -10.61 2.62 -19.37
C LYS A 290 -9.14 3.00 -19.50
N GLU A 291 -8.72 3.97 -18.71
CA GLU A 291 -7.34 4.46 -18.64
C GLU A 291 -6.86 4.45 -17.19
N GLY A 292 -5.55 4.30 -16.99
CA GLY A 292 -4.93 4.38 -15.67
C GLY A 292 -4.56 3.03 -15.06
N ARG A 293 -4.13 3.12 -13.81
CA ARG A 293 -3.69 2.00 -12.98
C ARG A 293 -4.90 1.28 -12.40
N PRO A 294 -4.96 -0.07 -12.41
CA PRO A 294 -5.95 -0.80 -11.67
C PRO A 294 -5.84 -0.51 -10.17
N PHE A 295 -6.99 -0.43 -9.48
CA PHE A 295 -7.05 -0.14 -8.06
C PHE A 295 -8.05 -1.07 -7.36
N TYR A 296 -7.90 -1.22 -6.06
CA TYR A 296 -8.85 -1.95 -5.22
C TYR A 296 -9.86 -0.94 -4.64
N PRO A 297 -11.14 -1.04 -5.03
CA PRO A 297 -12.15 -0.14 -4.48
C PRO A 297 -12.44 -0.46 -3.02
N TYR A 298 -12.96 0.53 -2.29
CA TYR A 298 -13.60 0.28 -1.02
C TYR A 298 -15.03 -0.19 -1.23
N ILE A 299 -15.45 -1.12 -0.41
CA ILE A 299 -16.85 -1.46 -0.21
C ILE A 299 -17.27 -0.98 1.18
N THR A 300 -18.32 -0.17 1.24
CA THR A 300 -19.04 0.12 2.48
C THR A 300 -20.16 -0.90 2.61
N LEU A 301 -20.24 -1.55 3.77
CA LEU A 301 -21.27 -2.57 4.04
C LEU A 301 -22.04 -2.20 5.29
N TRP A 302 -23.37 -2.12 5.15
CA TRP A 302 -24.32 -1.91 6.23
C TRP A 302 -25.11 -3.20 6.45
N VAL A 303 -25.13 -3.70 7.69
CA VAL A 303 -25.75 -4.99 8.03
C VAL A 303 -26.62 -4.83 9.27
N ASP A 304 -27.79 -5.44 9.27
CA ASP A 304 -28.60 -5.56 10.47
C ASP A 304 -27.96 -6.56 11.44
N HIS A 305 -27.69 -6.11 12.66
CA HIS A 305 -26.97 -6.88 13.68
C HIS A 305 -27.68 -8.17 14.11
N HIS A 306 -29.01 -8.21 14.05
CA HIS A 306 -29.78 -9.35 14.53
C HIS A 306 -30.03 -10.40 13.46
N SER A 307 -30.36 -9.95 12.25
CA SER A 307 -30.69 -10.86 11.15
C SER A 307 -29.50 -11.20 10.25
N GLY A 308 -28.42 -10.40 10.27
CA GLY A 308 -27.34 -10.50 9.31
C GLY A 308 -27.71 -10.03 7.90
N PHE A 309 -28.91 -9.41 7.73
CA PHE A 309 -29.34 -8.93 6.43
C PHE A 309 -28.51 -7.73 5.98
N ILE A 310 -28.03 -7.78 4.74
CA ILE A 310 -27.29 -6.67 4.13
C ILE A 310 -28.28 -5.57 3.75
N LEU A 311 -28.26 -4.49 4.51
CA LEU A 311 -29.13 -3.33 4.28
C LEU A 311 -28.67 -2.53 3.07
N LYS A 312 -27.36 -2.37 2.91
CA LYS A 312 -26.77 -1.63 1.79
C LYS A 312 -25.32 -2.01 1.60
N HIS A 313 -24.88 -2.03 0.36
CA HIS A 313 -23.47 -1.98 -0.01
C HIS A 313 -23.22 -0.81 -0.96
N HIS A 314 -22.00 -0.30 -0.95
CA HIS A 314 -21.56 0.74 -1.88
C HIS A 314 -20.09 0.53 -2.22
N LEU A 315 -19.78 0.54 -3.50
CA LEU A 315 -18.44 0.33 -4.06
C LEU A 315 -17.97 1.63 -4.70
N ALA A 316 -16.83 2.15 -4.23
CA ALA A 316 -16.26 3.40 -4.75
C ALA A 316 -14.74 3.42 -4.59
N LYS A 317 -14.07 4.40 -5.18
CA LYS A 317 -12.67 4.68 -4.86
C LYS A 317 -12.54 5.01 -3.36
N PRO A 318 -11.40 4.66 -2.71
CA PRO A 318 -11.25 4.93 -1.28
C PRO A 318 -11.58 6.36 -0.85
N VAL A 319 -11.17 7.36 -1.65
CA VAL A 319 -11.44 8.78 -1.37
C VAL A 319 -12.94 9.09 -1.47
N GLU A 320 -13.59 8.63 -2.52
CA GLU A 320 -15.03 8.82 -2.74
C GLU A 320 -15.85 8.10 -1.66
N CYS A 321 -15.47 6.87 -1.31
CA CYS A 321 -16.11 6.10 -0.27
C CYS A 321 -16.13 6.86 1.08
N ILE A 322 -15.02 7.47 1.48
CA ILE A 322 -14.91 8.22 2.73
C ILE A 322 -15.70 9.53 2.65
N SER A 323 -15.61 10.29 1.57
CA SER A 323 -16.32 11.57 1.43
C SER A 323 -17.84 11.40 1.35
N GLU A 324 -18.30 10.33 0.73
CA GLU A 324 -19.74 10.05 0.57
C GLU A 324 -20.35 9.28 1.75
N PHE A 325 -19.52 8.73 2.64
CA PHE A 325 -19.96 7.83 3.70
C PHE A 325 -21.08 8.41 4.58
N PRO A 326 -20.99 9.65 5.07
CA PRO A 326 -22.08 10.28 5.82
C PRO A 326 -23.39 10.40 5.01
N GLY A 327 -23.28 10.82 3.74
CA GLY A 327 -24.44 10.93 2.85
C GLY A 327 -25.08 9.58 2.52
N GLN A 328 -24.31 8.50 2.52
CA GLN A 328 -24.83 7.15 2.30
C GLN A 328 -25.67 6.67 3.48
N PHE A 329 -25.30 7.01 4.71
CA PHE A 329 -26.10 6.72 5.90
C PHE A 329 -27.46 7.44 5.83
N LEU A 330 -27.47 8.74 5.53
CA LEU A 330 -28.73 9.50 5.42
C LEU A 330 -29.65 8.93 4.34
N LYS A 331 -29.12 8.61 3.15
CA LYS A 331 -29.87 7.93 2.09
C LYS A 331 -30.43 6.57 2.52
N LEU A 332 -29.68 5.83 3.35
CA LEU A 332 -30.13 4.55 3.88
C LEU A 332 -31.32 4.73 4.82
N ALA A 333 -31.23 5.67 5.75
CA ALA A 333 -32.31 6.00 6.68
C ALA A 333 -33.58 6.46 5.96
N GLU A 334 -33.44 7.30 4.93
CA GLU A 334 -34.57 7.77 4.08
C GLU A 334 -35.24 6.61 3.35
N ASN A 335 -34.46 5.67 2.78
CA ASN A 335 -34.99 4.54 2.04
C ASN A 335 -35.76 3.55 2.93
N TYR A 336 -35.23 3.25 4.10
CA TYR A 336 -35.89 2.34 5.05
C TYR A 336 -36.94 3.02 5.92
N LYS A 337 -37.00 4.37 5.90
CA LYS A 337 -37.91 5.18 6.72
C LYS A 337 -37.81 4.86 8.23
N THR A 338 -36.60 4.54 8.67
CA THR A 338 -36.30 4.23 10.06
C THR A 338 -34.87 4.59 10.40
N LEU A 339 -34.62 5.03 11.62
CA LEU A 339 -33.30 5.22 12.18
C LEU A 339 -32.97 4.06 13.13
N PRO A 340 -31.74 3.54 13.16
CA PRO A 340 -31.36 2.52 14.14
C PRO A 340 -31.29 3.16 15.55
N GLN A 341 -31.50 2.35 16.57
CA GLN A 341 -31.26 2.76 17.95
C GLN A 341 -29.75 2.86 18.23
N GLU A 342 -28.98 1.96 17.65
CA GLU A 342 -27.53 1.88 17.85
C GLU A 342 -26.82 1.51 16.53
N ILE A 343 -25.64 2.12 16.33
CA ILE A 343 -24.72 1.75 15.25
C ILE A 343 -23.42 1.25 15.89
N LEU A 344 -22.96 0.07 15.43
CA LEU A 344 -21.72 -0.57 15.83
C LEU A 344 -20.67 -0.37 14.74
N VAL A 345 -19.50 0.10 15.14
CA VAL A 345 -18.35 0.29 14.26
C VAL A 345 -17.09 -0.32 14.89
N LYS A 346 -16.12 -0.71 14.06
CA LYS A 346 -14.85 -1.27 14.54
C LYS A 346 -13.72 -0.25 14.46
N LYS A 347 -13.63 0.48 13.36
CA LYS A 347 -12.57 1.43 13.06
C LYS A 347 -12.83 2.79 13.73
N GLU A 348 -11.76 3.41 14.20
CA GLU A 348 -11.79 4.80 14.71
C GLU A 348 -12.22 5.79 13.63
N GLU A 349 -11.81 5.53 12.40
CA GLU A 349 -12.15 6.35 11.24
C GLU A 349 -13.65 6.34 10.97
N THR A 350 -14.27 5.15 10.94
CA THR A 350 -15.71 4.98 10.76
C THR A 350 -16.48 5.69 11.89
N PHE A 351 -15.96 5.59 13.12
CA PHE A 351 -16.55 6.30 14.28
C PHE A 351 -16.57 7.80 14.05
N LYS A 352 -15.42 8.40 13.73
CA LYS A 352 -15.29 9.86 13.52
C LYS A 352 -16.14 10.38 12.35
N LEU A 353 -16.36 9.57 11.33
CA LEU A 353 -17.21 9.94 10.19
C LEU A 353 -18.70 9.97 10.54
N LEU A 354 -19.14 9.12 11.47
CA LEU A 354 -20.56 9.00 11.84
C LEU A 354 -20.93 9.82 13.08
N GLU A 355 -19.99 10.08 13.98
CA GLU A 355 -20.25 10.75 15.25
C GLU A 355 -21.05 12.07 15.13
N PRO A 356 -20.72 12.98 14.19
CA PRO A 356 -21.48 14.22 14.05
C PRO A 356 -22.96 13.99 13.73
N ILE A 357 -23.25 13.04 12.84
CA ILE A 357 -24.63 12.74 12.39
C ILE A 357 -25.41 12.01 13.47
N THR A 358 -24.80 10.97 14.04
CA THR A 358 -25.45 10.11 15.03
C THR A 358 -25.79 10.90 16.28
N SER A 359 -24.91 11.85 16.67
CA SER A 359 -25.13 12.76 17.78
C SER A 359 -26.38 13.65 17.56
N GLU A 360 -26.51 14.27 16.37
CA GLU A 360 -27.66 15.10 16.03
C GLU A 360 -28.98 14.32 15.94
N LEU A 361 -28.91 13.09 15.43
CA LEU A 361 -30.09 12.22 15.27
C LEU A 361 -30.45 11.43 16.54
N GLY A 362 -29.68 11.57 17.62
CA GLY A 362 -29.89 10.86 18.88
C GLY A 362 -29.66 9.33 18.77
N ILE A 363 -28.80 8.90 17.87
CA ILE A 363 -28.46 7.51 17.65
C ILE A 363 -27.22 7.17 18.47
N LYS A 364 -27.26 6.05 19.19
CA LYS A 364 -26.10 5.58 19.94
C LYS A 364 -25.04 5.01 19.02
N LEU A 365 -23.84 5.60 19.00
CA LEU A 365 -22.68 5.12 18.25
C LEU A 365 -21.69 4.43 19.18
N ARG A 366 -21.30 3.19 18.89
CA ARG A 366 -20.40 2.42 19.75
C ARG A 366 -19.32 1.71 18.97
N ARG A 367 -18.08 1.85 19.45
CA ARG A 367 -16.97 1.04 18.97
C ARG A 367 -16.93 -0.32 19.63
N VAL A 368 -16.76 -1.35 18.82
CA VAL A 368 -16.66 -2.75 19.23
C VAL A 368 -15.38 -3.38 18.69
N LYS A 369 -14.93 -4.46 19.31
CA LYS A 369 -13.75 -5.19 18.86
C LYS A 369 -14.03 -6.02 17.59
N ARG A 370 -15.29 -6.44 17.39
CA ARG A 370 -15.71 -7.31 16.32
C ARG A 370 -17.12 -6.98 15.85
N LEU A 371 -17.32 -7.01 14.53
CA LEU A 371 -18.62 -6.84 13.85
C LEU A 371 -19.00 -8.20 13.26
N LYS A 372 -19.64 -9.04 14.07
CA LYS A 372 -19.85 -10.46 13.73
C LYS A 372 -20.69 -10.64 12.47
N MET A 373 -21.83 -9.96 12.37
CA MET A 373 -22.73 -10.13 11.22
C MET A 373 -22.13 -9.56 9.96
N LEU A 374 -21.40 -8.45 10.06
CA LEU A 374 -20.70 -7.87 8.94
C LEU A 374 -19.54 -8.76 8.46
N GLU A 375 -18.75 -9.34 9.39
CA GLU A 375 -17.67 -10.27 9.06
C GLU A 375 -18.21 -11.53 8.39
N ASP A 376 -19.35 -12.07 8.83
CA ASP A 376 -20.01 -13.23 8.22
C ASP A 376 -20.54 -12.89 6.81
N ALA A 377 -21.13 -11.69 6.63
CA ALA A 377 -21.56 -11.19 5.32
C ALA A 377 -20.38 -11.02 4.36
N GLN A 378 -19.26 -10.44 4.83
CA GLN A 378 -18.02 -10.27 4.05
C GLN A 378 -17.45 -11.63 3.60
N ALA A 379 -17.40 -12.61 4.52
CA ALA A 379 -16.93 -13.95 4.19
C ALA A 379 -17.82 -14.65 3.15
N SER A 380 -19.13 -14.44 3.22
CA SER A 380 -20.09 -14.98 2.24
C SER A 380 -19.91 -14.33 0.85
N MET A 381 -19.74 -13.02 0.79
CA MET A 381 -19.45 -12.30 -0.46
C MET A 381 -18.14 -12.78 -1.11
N SER A 382 -17.09 -12.99 -0.32
CA SER A 382 -15.79 -13.46 -0.83
C SER A 382 -15.87 -14.88 -1.41
N LYS A 383 -16.66 -15.78 -0.81
CA LYS A 383 -16.89 -17.14 -1.33
C LYS A 383 -17.67 -17.12 -2.65
N PHE A 384 -18.68 -16.27 -2.77
CA PHE A 384 -19.47 -16.12 -3.99
C PHE A 384 -18.60 -15.66 -5.16
N THR A 385 -17.81 -14.61 -4.97
CA THR A 385 -16.91 -14.08 -6.01
C THR A 385 -15.77 -15.05 -6.39
N ALA A 386 -15.32 -15.90 -5.45
CA ALA A 386 -14.33 -16.95 -5.76
C ALA A 386 -14.94 -18.16 -6.51
N GLY A 387 -16.24 -18.41 -6.37
CA GLY A 387 -16.96 -19.49 -7.04
C GLY A 387 -17.29 -19.20 -8.51
N GLU A 388 -17.65 -17.98 -8.84
CA GLU A 388 -17.95 -17.58 -10.22
C GLU A 388 -16.75 -17.67 -11.18
N ASN A 389 -15.53 -17.58 -10.65
CA ASN A 389 -14.31 -17.73 -11.46
C ASN A 389 -13.95 -19.21 -11.79
N ARG A 390 -14.73 -20.21 -11.36
CA ARG A 390 -14.48 -21.63 -11.68
C ARG A 390 -15.22 -22.13 -12.91
N ASP A 391 -16.23 -21.41 -13.36
CA ASP A 391 -17.08 -21.83 -14.49
C ASP A 391 -16.76 -21.13 -15.83
N GLU A 392 -15.73 -20.25 -15.85
CA GLU A 392 -15.27 -19.55 -17.07
C GLU A 392 -13.83 -19.92 -17.50
N ILE A 393 -13.36 -21.16 -17.21
CA ILE A 393 -12.07 -21.67 -17.71
C ILE A 393 -12.32 -22.86 -18.65
#